data_008e5e1627d14d3375b479384031b51e
#
_entry.id   008e5e1627d14d3375b479384031b51e
#
_cell.length_a   1.000
_cell.length_b   1.000
_cell.length_c   1.000
_cell.angle_alpha   90.00
_cell.angle_beta   90.00
_cell.angle_gamma   90.00
#
_symmetry.space_group_name_H-M   'P 1'
#
loop_
_entity.id
_entity.type
_entity.pdbx_description
1 polymer ?
#
loop_
_entity_poly.entity_id
_entity_poly.type
_entity_poly.pdbx_seq_one_letter_code
_entity_poly.pdbx_strand_id
1 'polypeptide(L)'
;FKAATDAGIKPIIGVEAYVSARGMTDRDPQKDKHSYHLVLLAENMTGYKNLLKIASTAQLEGFYYYPRVDHDFLRAHSEGVIATTSCMSGEVPRTILNKGVEAGQRVLEWYIETFGAENFFIELQNHPIRELPDLNRTLLELSKRYNLRYIATNDAHYINQEDARLQDIM
;
A
#
# COMPACT_ATOMS: atom_id res chain seq x y z
N PHE A 1 -15.50 -0.48 -13.98
CA PHE A 1 -16.63 -0.64 -13.04
C PHE A 1 -17.80 -1.33 -13.70
N LYS A 2 -18.45 -0.71 -14.74
CA LYS A 2 -19.69 -1.21 -15.39
C LYS A 2 -19.55 -2.66 -15.88
N ALA A 3 -18.48 -2.99 -16.61
CA ALA A 3 -18.28 -4.35 -17.14
C ALA A 3 -18.24 -5.43 -16.04
N ALA A 4 -17.58 -5.16 -14.90
CA ALA A 4 -17.55 -6.09 -13.76
C ALA A 4 -18.95 -6.23 -13.14
N THR A 5 -19.68 -5.13 -12.96
CA THR A 5 -21.04 -5.16 -12.43
C THR A 5 -21.99 -5.91 -13.36
N ASP A 6 -21.93 -5.69 -14.67
CA ASP A 6 -22.74 -6.39 -15.68
C ASP A 6 -22.42 -7.90 -15.70
N ALA A 7 -21.19 -8.29 -15.35
CA ALA A 7 -20.76 -9.69 -15.21
C ALA A 7 -21.07 -10.30 -13.83
N GLY A 8 -21.76 -9.59 -12.93
CA GLY A 8 -22.07 -10.04 -11.57
C GLY A 8 -20.88 -10.07 -10.60
N ILE A 9 -19.79 -9.39 -10.96
CA ILE A 9 -18.57 -9.28 -10.12
C ILE A 9 -18.61 -7.94 -9.39
N LYS A 10 -18.40 -7.96 -8.06
CA LYS A 10 -18.29 -6.73 -7.25
C LYS A 10 -16.95 -6.02 -7.56
N PRO A 11 -16.96 -4.86 -8.22
CA PRO A 11 -15.74 -4.10 -8.43
C PRO A 11 -15.31 -3.38 -7.17
N ILE A 12 -14.02 -3.42 -6.88
CA ILE A 12 -13.38 -2.67 -5.80
C ILE A 12 -12.42 -1.66 -6.45
N ILE A 13 -12.65 -0.37 -6.20
CA ILE A 13 -11.83 0.69 -6.75
C ILE A 13 -10.68 0.97 -5.80
N GLY A 14 -9.46 0.95 -6.31
CA GLY A 14 -8.26 1.20 -5.52
C GLY A 14 -7.12 1.76 -6.35
N VAL A 15 -6.05 2.06 -5.66
CA VAL A 15 -4.77 2.49 -6.22
C VAL A 15 -3.62 1.92 -5.38
N GLU A 16 -2.57 1.48 -6.02
CA GLU A 16 -1.28 1.28 -5.37
C GLU A 16 -0.53 2.61 -5.44
N ALA A 17 -0.46 3.29 -4.30
CA ALA A 17 0.20 4.58 -4.15
C ALA A 17 1.68 4.40 -3.77
N TYR A 18 2.50 5.36 -4.14
CA TYR A 18 3.87 5.47 -3.67
C TYR A 18 3.94 6.46 -2.51
N VAL A 19 4.45 6.01 -1.36
CA VAL A 19 4.65 6.84 -0.18
C VAL A 19 6.11 7.29 -0.11
N SER A 20 6.33 8.59 -0.03
CA SER A 20 7.68 9.15 0.09
C SER A 20 8.26 8.89 1.47
N ALA A 21 9.58 8.70 1.56
CA ALA A 21 10.27 8.50 2.83
C ALA A 21 10.30 9.76 3.71
N ARG A 22 10.08 10.94 3.11
CA ARG A 22 9.99 12.27 3.73
C ARG A 22 8.83 13.02 3.10
N GLY A 23 8.86 14.36 3.05
CA GLY A 23 7.84 15.13 2.34
C GLY A 23 7.76 14.78 0.85
N MET A 24 6.56 14.76 0.27
CA MET A 24 6.36 14.39 -1.13
C MET A 24 7.03 15.34 -2.12
N THR A 25 7.33 16.57 -1.69
CA THR A 25 8.03 17.57 -2.50
C THR A 25 9.56 17.53 -2.36
N ASP A 26 10.09 16.70 -1.45
CA ASP A 26 11.54 16.52 -1.28
C ASP A 26 12.14 15.77 -2.48
N ARG A 27 13.32 16.20 -2.94
CA ARG A 27 13.95 15.70 -4.17
C ARG A 27 15.46 15.49 -4.02
N ASP A 28 15.87 14.94 -2.91
CA ASP A 28 17.27 14.54 -2.68
C ASP A 28 17.54 13.18 -3.36
N PRO A 29 18.45 13.06 -4.33
CA PRO A 29 18.66 11.83 -5.09
C PRO A 29 19.19 10.65 -4.25
N GLN A 30 19.72 10.91 -3.07
CA GLN A 30 20.19 9.85 -2.16
C GLN A 30 19.10 9.40 -1.17
N LYS A 31 18.22 10.32 -0.75
CA LYS A 31 17.23 10.07 0.31
C LYS A 31 15.83 9.80 -0.23
N ASP A 32 15.47 10.44 -1.36
CA ASP A 32 14.09 10.47 -1.85
C ASP A 32 13.87 9.69 -3.14
N LYS A 33 14.89 8.99 -3.64
CA LYS A 33 14.79 8.14 -4.83
C LYS A 33 13.82 6.99 -4.64
N HIS A 34 13.76 6.43 -3.43
CA HIS A 34 12.93 5.27 -3.11
C HIS A 34 11.64 5.70 -2.41
N SER A 35 10.57 5.05 -2.78
CA SER A 35 9.25 5.17 -2.18
C SER A 35 8.79 3.80 -1.64
N TYR A 36 7.77 3.83 -0.81
CA TYR A 36 7.09 2.63 -0.32
C TYR A 36 5.78 2.43 -1.08
N HIS A 37 5.37 1.18 -1.23
CA HIS A 37 4.07 0.85 -1.81
C HIS A 37 2.98 0.88 -0.73
N LEU A 38 1.80 1.34 -1.09
CA LEU A 38 0.62 1.35 -0.23
C LEU A 38 -0.62 1.08 -1.07
N VAL A 39 -1.30 -0.01 -0.79
CA VAL A 39 -2.59 -0.31 -1.44
C VAL A 39 -3.69 0.43 -0.69
N LEU A 40 -4.44 1.24 -1.43
CA LEU A 40 -5.57 2.03 -0.95
C LEU A 40 -6.83 1.65 -1.71
N LEU A 41 -7.92 1.39 -1.00
CA LEU A 41 -9.20 0.99 -1.58
C LEU A 41 -10.29 1.96 -1.13
N ALA A 42 -11.23 2.27 -2.02
CA ALA A 42 -12.39 3.08 -1.68
C ALA A 42 -13.45 2.23 -0.96
N GLU A 43 -13.75 2.57 0.29
CA GLU A 43 -14.87 1.99 1.03
C GLU A 43 -16.22 2.54 0.56
N ASN A 44 -16.23 3.84 0.24
CA ASN A 44 -17.42 4.59 -0.12
C ASN A 44 -17.08 5.75 -1.09
N MET A 45 -18.07 6.59 -1.42
CA MET A 45 -17.88 7.71 -2.35
C MET A 45 -16.90 8.79 -1.83
N THR A 46 -16.82 9.01 -0.52
CA THR A 46 -15.83 9.91 0.08
C THR A 46 -14.43 9.36 -0.15
N GLY A 47 -14.21 8.09 0.15
CA GLY A 47 -12.95 7.40 -0.12
C GLY A 47 -12.56 7.44 -1.59
N TYR A 48 -13.51 7.19 -2.50
CA TYR A 48 -13.24 7.30 -3.94
C TYR A 48 -12.76 8.70 -4.35
N LYS A 49 -13.40 9.76 -3.85
CA LYS A 49 -12.94 11.14 -4.09
C LYS A 49 -11.55 11.41 -3.48
N ASN A 50 -11.26 10.85 -2.32
CA ASN A 50 -9.95 10.94 -1.70
C ASN A 50 -8.89 10.19 -2.50
N LEU A 51 -9.17 8.99 -3.05
CA LEU A 51 -8.26 8.29 -3.96
C LEU A 51 -7.93 9.13 -5.21
N LEU A 52 -8.94 9.80 -5.79
CA LEU A 52 -8.70 10.71 -6.93
C LEU A 52 -7.76 11.86 -6.57
N LYS A 53 -7.94 12.47 -5.38
CA LYS A 53 -7.02 13.53 -4.90
C LYS A 53 -5.63 12.99 -4.66
N ILE A 54 -5.49 11.84 -3.99
CA ILE A 54 -4.22 11.17 -3.73
C ILE A 54 -3.48 10.93 -5.04
N ALA A 55 -4.11 10.29 -6.02
CA ALA A 55 -3.50 9.97 -7.30
C ALA A 55 -3.14 11.24 -8.10
N SER A 56 -4.01 12.26 -8.10
CA SER A 56 -3.77 13.51 -8.83
C SER A 56 -2.63 14.32 -8.22
N THR A 57 -2.63 14.50 -6.89
CA THR A 57 -1.57 15.25 -6.19
C THR A 57 -0.23 14.52 -6.27
N ALA A 58 -0.21 13.19 -6.15
CA ALA A 58 0.98 12.40 -6.36
C ALA A 58 1.63 12.70 -7.72
N GLN A 59 0.80 12.77 -8.78
CA GLN A 59 1.27 13.02 -10.14
C GLN A 59 1.67 14.47 -10.39
N LEU A 60 0.91 15.44 -9.86
CA LEU A 60 1.11 16.86 -10.18
C LEU A 60 2.16 17.53 -9.28
N GLU A 61 2.26 17.14 -8.02
CA GLU A 61 3.08 17.81 -7.03
C GLU A 61 4.20 16.90 -6.48
N GLY A 62 3.88 15.61 -6.25
CA GLY A 62 4.78 14.65 -5.61
C GLY A 62 5.70 13.89 -6.56
N PHE A 63 5.65 14.15 -7.87
CA PHE A 63 6.42 13.37 -8.84
C PHE A 63 7.94 13.60 -8.70
N TYR A 64 8.62 12.53 -8.33
CA TYR A 64 10.08 12.42 -8.36
C TYR A 64 10.47 10.94 -8.46
N TYR A 65 10.93 10.51 -9.62
CA TYR A 65 11.02 9.12 -10.10
C TYR A 65 9.65 8.41 -10.17
N TYR A 66 8.81 8.55 -9.15
CA TYR A 66 7.45 8.00 -9.05
C TYR A 66 6.48 9.08 -8.58
N PRO A 67 5.18 8.95 -8.86
CA PRO A 67 4.14 9.83 -8.32
C PRO A 67 3.90 9.51 -6.83
N ARG A 68 4.44 10.34 -5.93
CA ARG A 68 4.47 10.07 -4.49
C ARG A 68 3.51 10.98 -3.72
N VAL A 69 3.03 10.45 -2.59
CA VAL A 69 2.38 11.22 -1.52
C VAL A 69 3.16 11.02 -0.22
N ASP A 70 2.98 11.91 0.74
CA ASP A 70 3.54 11.77 2.08
C ASP A 70 2.49 11.42 3.12
N HIS A 71 2.95 11.19 4.34
CA HIS A 71 2.11 10.84 5.48
C HIS A 71 1.09 11.93 5.83
N ASP A 72 1.46 13.21 5.74
CA ASP A 72 0.57 14.32 6.07
C ASP A 72 -0.60 14.41 5.07
N PHE A 73 -0.30 14.22 3.79
CA PHE A 73 -1.32 14.20 2.75
C PHE A 73 -2.25 12.99 2.87
N LEU A 74 -1.71 11.81 3.18
CA LEU A 74 -2.49 10.59 3.43
C LEU A 74 -3.43 10.77 4.62
N ARG A 75 -2.93 11.32 5.74
CA ARG A 75 -3.75 11.58 6.94
C ARG A 75 -4.91 12.54 6.64
N ALA A 76 -4.67 13.59 5.85
CA ALA A 76 -5.70 14.55 5.47
C ALA A 76 -6.77 13.97 4.52
N HIS A 77 -6.51 12.81 3.90
CA HIS A 77 -7.38 12.19 2.89
C HIS A 77 -7.69 10.71 3.20
N SER A 78 -7.63 10.29 4.47
CA SER A 78 -7.86 8.91 4.90
C SER A 78 -9.34 8.53 5.04
N GLU A 79 -10.25 9.50 5.17
CA GLU A 79 -11.69 9.24 5.37
C GLU A 79 -12.28 8.41 4.22
N GLY A 80 -12.96 7.30 4.57
CA GLY A 80 -13.59 6.38 3.63
C GLY A 80 -12.59 5.57 2.78
N VAL A 81 -11.31 5.52 3.20
CA VAL A 81 -10.25 4.76 2.55
C VAL A 81 -9.85 3.57 3.43
N ILE A 82 -9.79 2.40 2.82
CA ILE A 82 -9.18 1.20 3.40
C ILE A 82 -7.73 1.15 2.92
N ALA A 83 -6.81 0.83 3.80
CA ALA A 83 -5.40 0.66 3.47
C ALA A 83 -4.88 -0.71 3.88
N THR A 84 -3.80 -1.19 3.23
CA THR A 84 -3.13 -2.45 3.59
C THR A 84 -1.64 -2.22 3.82
N THR A 85 -0.95 -3.20 4.41
CA THR A 85 0.52 -3.15 4.50
C THR A 85 1.22 -3.30 3.15
N SER A 86 0.48 -3.59 2.08
CA SER A 86 1.00 -3.84 0.73
C SER A 86 1.99 -5.02 0.67
N CYS A 87 2.76 -5.12 -0.40
CA CYS A 87 3.78 -6.15 -0.62
C CYS A 87 5.04 -5.91 0.22
N MET A 88 6.13 -6.64 -0.04
CA MET A 88 7.43 -6.46 0.64
C MET A 88 8.02 -5.04 0.46
N SER A 89 7.58 -4.30 -0.55
CA SER A 89 7.95 -2.89 -0.77
C SER A 89 7.10 -1.90 0.04
N GLY A 90 6.06 -2.37 0.74
CA GLY A 90 5.29 -1.58 1.67
C GLY A 90 6.15 -1.04 2.83
N GLU A 91 5.75 0.08 3.42
CA GLU A 91 6.56 0.75 4.44
C GLU A 91 6.74 -0.11 5.69
N VAL A 92 5.67 -0.76 6.18
CA VAL A 92 5.73 -1.65 7.34
C VAL A 92 6.61 -2.87 7.07
N PRO A 93 6.37 -3.69 6.02
CA PRO A 93 7.21 -4.84 5.70
C PRO A 93 8.68 -4.46 5.49
N ARG A 94 8.94 -3.45 4.70
CA ARG A 94 10.30 -3.00 4.38
C ARG A 94 11.04 -2.47 5.60
N THR A 95 10.34 -1.80 6.51
CA THR A 95 10.94 -1.31 7.75
C THR A 95 11.27 -2.47 8.68
N ILE A 96 10.40 -3.48 8.80
CA ILE A 96 10.69 -4.72 9.55
C ILE A 96 11.97 -5.38 9.03
N LEU A 97 12.08 -5.57 7.71
CA LEU A 97 13.21 -6.23 7.08
C LEU A 97 14.53 -5.47 7.24
N ASN A 98 14.49 -4.14 7.18
CA ASN A 98 15.70 -3.32 7.16
C ASN A 98 16.11 -2.78 8.54
N LYS A 99 15.15 -2.57 9.46
CA LYS A 99 15.36 -1.88 10.75
C LYS A 99 14.84 -2.66 11.96
N GLY A 100 14.26 -3.85 11.73
CA GLY A 100 13.72 -4.72 12.78
C GLY A 100 12.26 -4.44 13.14
N VAL A 101 11.71 -5.35 13.94
CA VAL A 101 10.27 -5.42 14.27
C VAL A 101 9.78 -4.17 15.00
N GLU A 102 10.53 -3.66 15.99
CA GLU A 102 10.13 -2.48 16.74
C GLU A 102 10.02 -1.21 15.87
N ALA A 103 10.88 -1.10 14.86
CA ALA A 103 10.80 0.02 13.91
C ALA A 103 9.58 -0.12 13.01
N GLY A 104 9.31 -1.32 12.50
CA GLY A 104 8.10 -1.60 11.71
C GLY A 104 6.81 -1.42 12.49
N GLN A 105 6.83 -1.76 13.78
CA GLN A 105 5.70 -1.58 14.68
C GLN A 105 5.32 -0.09 14.83
N ARG A 106 6.28 0.83 14.98
CA ARG A 106 6.00 2.28 15.04
C ARG A 106 5.36 2.81 13.75
N VAL A 107 5.79 2.30 12.61
CA VAL A 107 5.17 2.63 11.32
C VAL A 107 3.75 2.08 11.25
N LEU A 108 3.54 0.84 11.69
CA LEU A 108 2.21 0.22 11.75
C LEU A 108 1.25 1.03 12.63
N GLU A 109 1.70 1.47 13.80
CA GLU A 109 0.93 2.30 14.73
C GLU A 109 0.47 3.60 14.06
N TRP A 110 1.34 4.26 13.28
CA TRP A 110 0.98 5.44 12.51
C TRP A 110 -0.15 5.16 11.50
N TYR A 111 -0.08 4.02 10.78
CA TYR A 111 -1.14 3.63 9.84
C TYR A 111 -2.46 3.32 10.55
N ILE A 112 -2.42 2.65 11.69
CA ILE A 112 -3.61 2.38 12.52
C ILE A 112 -4.25 3.70 13.00
N GLU A 113 -3.45 4.66 13.48
CA GLU A 113 -3.94 5.98 13.90
C GLU A 113 -4.56 6.76 12.73
N THR A 114 -4.04 6.59 11.51
CA THR A 114 -4.46 7.35 10.33
C THR A 114 -5.74 6.79 9.72
N PHE A 115 -5.86 5.47 9.56
CA PHE A 115 -6.97 4.83 8.84
C PHE A 115 -8.00 4.17 9.78
N GLY A 116 -7.66 3.98 11.05
CA GLY A 116 -8.45 3.17 11.99
C GLY A 116 -8.14 1.68 11.86
N ALA A 117 -8.20 0.95 12.98
CA ALA A 117 -7.95 -0.50 13.00
C ALA A 117 -8.95 -1.31 12.15
N GLU A 118 -10.14 -0.79 11.96
CA GLU A 118 -11.20 -1.37 11.12
C GLU A 118 -10.93 -1.20 9.61
N ASN A 119 -10.15 -0.19 9.22
CA ASN A 119 -9.85 0.14 7.82
C ASN A 119 -8.38 -0.09 7.45
N PHE A 120 -7.58 -0.65 8.36
CA PHE A 120 -6.21 -1.02 8.06
C PHE A 120 -6.01 -2.55 8.16
N PHE A 121 -5.48 -3.16 7.08
CA PHE A 121 -5.33 -4.60 6.96
C PHE A 121 -3.86 -5.00 6.83
N ILE A 122 -3.49 -6.05 7.54
CA ILE A 122 -2.24 -6.76 7.26
C ILE A 122 -2.41 -7.56 5.96
N GLU A 123 -1.51 -7.35 5.00
CA GLU A 123 -1.50 -8.08 3.74
C GLU A 123 -0.45 -9.20 3.78
N LEU A 124 -0.87 -10.39 3.41
CA LEU A 124 -0.03 -11.58 3.36
C LEU A 124 0.05 -12.08 1.93
N GLN A 125 1.24 -12.36 1.45
CA GLN A 125 1.50 -12.88 0.13
C GLN A 125 2.27 -14.21 0.21
N ASN A 126 2.13 -15.06 -0.80
CA ASN A 126 2.84 -16.33 -0.87
C ASN A 126 3.58 -16.45 -2.21
N HIS A 127 4.79 -15.89 -2.25
CA HIS A 127 5.69 -15.96 -3.38
C HIS A 127 6.96 -16.74 -3.00
N PRO A 128 7.73 -17.31 -3.96
CA PRO A 128 8.96 -18.04 -3.71
C PRO A 128 10.14 -17.08 -3.38
N ILE A 129 9.93 -16.24 -2.37
CA ILE A 129 10.90 -15.26 -1.86
C ILE A 129 11.32 -15.72 -0.47
N ARG A 130 12.64 -15.83 -0.25
CA ARG A 130 13.24 -16.43 0.94
C ARG A 130 12.78 -15.77 2.25
N GLU A 131 12.65 -14.46 2.27
CA GLU A 131 12.34 -13.66 3.45
C GLU A 131 10.84 -13.67 3.80
N LEU A 132 10.00 -13.99 2.83
CA LEU A 132 8.54 -13.79 2.93
C LEU A 132 7.87 -14.65 4.02
N PRO A 133 8.23 -15.94 4.23
CA PRO A 133 7.61 -16.75 5.29
C PRO A 133 7.84 -16.19 6.70
N ASP A 134 9.04 -15.69 7.00
CA ASP A 134 9.36 -15.13 8.31
C ASP A 134 8.71 -13.74 8.49
N LEU A 135 8.68 -12.94 7.43
CA LEU A 135 7.96 -11.67 7.40
C LEU A 135 6.46 -11.89 7.66
N ASN A 136 5.82 -12.82 6.96
CA ASN A 136 4.41 -13.15 7.15
C ASN A 136 4.11 -13.60 8.59
N ARG A 137 4.99 -14.38 9.20
CA ARG A 137 4.85 -14.77 10.61
C ARG A 137 4.86 -13.55 11.54
N THR A 138 5.81 -12.65 11.34
CA THR A 138 5.91 -11.40 12.09
C THR A 138 4.67 -10.52 11.89
N LEU A 139 4.20 -10.36 10.65
CA LEU A 139 3.00 -9.60 10.34
C LEU A 139 1.74 -10.20 10.98
N LEU A 140 1.61 -11.54 11.03
CA LEU A 140 0.52 -12.23 11.74
C LEU A 140 0.59 -12.04 13.26
N GLU A 141 1.76 -12.00 13.85
CA GLU A 141 1.94 -11.69 15.28
C GLU A 141 1.51 -10.25 15.58
N LEU A 142 1.90 -9.30 14.73
CA LEU A 142 1.46 -7.90 14.85
C LEU A 142 -0.06 -7.78 14.64
N SER A 143 -0.65 -8.48 13.66
CA SER A 143 -2.10 -8.53 13.46
C SER A 143 -2.84 -8.93 14.75
N LYS A 144 -2.39 -10.01 15.39
CA LYS A 144 -2.97 -10.46 16.67
C LYS A 144 -2.80 -9.45 17.78
N ARG A 145 -1.60 -8.85 17.89
CA ARG A 145 -1.27 -7.90 18.96
C ARG A 145 -2.12 -6.63 18.91
N TYR A 146 -2.41 -6.13 17.69
CA TYR A 146 -3.20 -4.91 17.45
C TYR A 146 -4.66 -5.18 17.08
N ASN A 147 -5.10 -6.45 17.15
CA ASN A 147 -6.44 -6.88 16.75
C ASN A 147 -6.83 -6.40 15.35
N LEU A 148 -5.87 -6.50 14.41
CA LEU A 148 -6.09 -6.14 13.00
C LEU A 148 -6.58 -7.34 12.21
N ARG A 149 -7.37 -7.07 11.19
CA ARG A 149 -7.72 -8.07 10.17
C ARG A 149 -6.55 -8.26 9.20
N TYR A 150 -6.49 -9.43 8.59
CA TYR A 150 -5.52 -9.71 7.52
C TYR A 150 -6.20 -10.26 6.29
N ILE A 151 -5.56 -10.04 5.13
CA ILE A 151 -6.00 -10.51 3.82
C ILE A 151 -4.86 -11.26 3.14
N ALA A 152 -5.21 -12.19 2.25
CA ALA A 152 -4.26 -12.85 1.37
C ALA A 152 -4.43 -12.31 -0.05
N THR A 153 -3.31 -11.94 -0.68
CA THR A 153 -3.28 -11.41 -2.05
C THR A 153 -2.17 -12.05 -2.87
N ASN A 154 -2.21 -11.85 -4.17
CA ASN A 154 -1.20 -12.37 -5.10
C ASN A 154 -0.34 -11.29 -5.75
N ASP A 155 -0.57 -10.01 -5.46
CA ASP A 155 0.17 -8.90 -6.09
C ASP A 155 0.20 -9.04 -7.64
N ALA A 156 -0.99 -9.25 -8.23
CA ALA A 156 -1.11 -9.59 -9.64
C ALA A 156 -0.82 -8.37 -10.53
N HIS A 157 0.18 -8.50 -11.40
CA HIS A 157 0.61 -7.46 -12.34
C HIS A 157 0.11 -7.70 -13.77
N TYR A 158 -0.37 -8.90 -14.07
CA TYR A 158 -0.89 -9.29 -15.38
C TYR A 158 -1.93 -10.40 -15.25
N ILE A 159 -2.70 -10.67 -16.32
CA ILE A 159 -3.85 -11.58 -16.30
C ILE A 159 -3.42 -13.02 -16.56
N ASN A 160 -2.67 -13.27 -17.63
CA ASN A 160 -2.23 -14.60 -18.05
C ASN A 160 -0.74 -14.80 -17.85
N GLN A 161 -0.31 -16.02 -17.63
CA GLN A 161 1.11 -16.35 -17.41
C GLN A 161 2.02 -15.91 -18.56
N GLU A 162 1.56 -15.99 -19.80
CA GLU A 162 2.27 -15.55 -20.99
C GLU A 162 2.48 -14.04 -21.08
N ASP A 163 1.70 -13.26 -20.34
CA ASP A 163 1.82 -11.79 -20.28
C ASP A 163 3.01 -11.34 -19.43
N ALA A 164 3.66 -12.24 -18.69
CA ALA A 164 4.85 -11.95 -17.88
C ALA A 164 5.95 -11.23 -18.70
N ARG A 165 6.17 -11.66 -19.96
CA ARG A 165 7.12 -11.01 -20.87
C ARG A 165 6.78 -9.57 -21.23
N LEU A 166 5.50 -9.18 -21.15
CA LEU A 166 5.06 -7.81 -21.40
C LEU A 166 5.39 -6.93 -20.19
N GLN A 167 5.26 -7.48 -18.99
CA GLN A 167 5.66 -6.82 -17.74
C GLN A 167 7.17 -6.54 -17.71
N ASP A 168 8.00 -7.44 -18.27
CA ASP A 168 9.46 -7.25 -18.33
C ASP A 168 9.89 -6.10 -19.27
N ILE A 169 9.00 -5.64 -20.15
CA ILE A 169 9.26 -4.54 -21.11
C ILE A 169 8.87 -3.17 -20.52
N MET A 170 7.93 -3.14 -19.57
CA MET A 170 7.44 -1.90 -18.94
C MET A 170 8.36 -1.42 -17.83
#